data_92b0522aa14fa79e455a8e606caf9c5d
#
_entry.id   92b0522aa14fa79e455a8e606caf9c5d
#
_cell.length_a   1.000
_cell.length_b   1.000
_cell.length_c   1.000
_cell.angle_alpha   90.00
_cell.angle_beta   90.00
_cell.angle_gamma   90.00
#
_symmetry.space_group_name_H-M   'P 1'
#
loop_
_entity.id
_entity.type
_entity.pdbx_description
1 polymer ?
#
loop_
_entity_poly.entity_id
_entity_poly.type
_entity_poly.pdbx_seq_one_letter_code
_entity_poly.pdbx_strand_id
1 'polypeptide(L)'
;TVAESALRISAAVAMPMGIGLAVLSDPIVNVLYPRSNAAGPTLLFLLGIASVFVCISLITTAVLQATGHELCPVWSMLAGGVAKVAVNWFLIAVPELNIVGAPVGTLACYVVICIVNYIFLCRTLHERLHIGRCLARPLLSTLIMAVVAWGVYTGLSAVMGGDLSWKRTALAML
;
A
#
# COMPACT_ATOMS: atom_id res chain seq x y z
N THR A 1 -25.13 1.14 3.35
CA THR A 1 -25.34 1.14 1.88
C THR A 1 -24.50 0.05 1.22
N VAL A 2 -24.85 -0.39 0.00
CA VAL A 2 -24.08 -1.41 -0.75
C VAL A 2 -22.63 -0.95 -0.94
N ALA A 3 -22.42 0.34 -1.21
CA ALA A 3 -21.10 0.95 -1.35
C ALA A 3 -20.25 0.84 -0.09
N GLU A 4 -20.82 1.05 1.09
CA GLU A 4 -20.11 0.90 2.36
C GLU A 4 -19.74 -0.55 2.65
N SER A 5 -20.61 -1.50 2.30
CA SER A 5 -20.33 -2.92 2.45
C SER A 5 -19.19 -3.36 1.53
N ALA A 6 -19.22 -2.94 0.27
CA ALA A 6 -18.14 -3.19 -0.69
C ALA A 6 -16.81 -2.60 -0.22
N LEU A 7 -16.82 -1.34 0.23
CA LEU A 7 -15.62 -0.67 0.78
C LEU A 7 -15.06 -1.41 1.99
N ARG A 8 -15.93 -1.85 2.90
CA ARG A 8 -15.53 -2.60 4.10
C ARG A 8 -14.90 -3.95 3.77
N ILE A 9 -15.53 -4.73 2.88
CA ILE A 9 -15.03 -6.06 2.49
C ILE A 9 -13.67 -5.92 1.81
N SER A 10 -13.56 -5.02 0.86
CA SER A 10 -12.30 -4.81 0.13
C SER A 10 -11.20 -4.24 1.01
N ALA A 11 -11.50 -3.32 1.92
CA ALA A 11 -10.55 -2.82 2.89
C ALA A 11 -10.10 -3.93 3.86
N ALA A 12 -11.00 -4.83 4.27
CA ALA A 12 -10.67 -5.95 5.14
C ALA A 12 -9.70 -6.96 4.51
N VAL A 13 -9.66 -7.05 3.18
CA VAL A 13 -8.71 -7.90 2.45
C VAL A 13 -7.44 -7.11 2.08
N ALA A 14 -7.59 -5.91 1.55
CA ALA A 14 -6.48 -5.12 1.04
C ALA A 14 -5.52 -4.62 2.13
N MET A 15 -6.06 -4.21 3.28
CA MET A 15 -5.24 -3.70 4.38
C MET A 15 -4.28 -4.77 4.94
N PRO A 16 -4.72 -5.98 5.34
CA PRO A 16 -3.80 -6.98 5.85
C PRO A 16 -2.78 -7.41 4.78
N MET A 17 -3.17 -7.50 3.51
CA MET A 17 -2.23 -7.85 2.44
C MET A 17 -1.16 -6.78 2.25
N GLY A 18 -1.54 -5.50 2.17
CA GLY A 18 -0.61 -4.39 1.97
C GLY A 18 0.32 -4.17 3.16
N ILE A 19 -0.23 -4.16 4.37
CA ILE A 19 0.56 -3.97 5.59
C ILE A 19 1.40 -5.22 5.88
N GLY A 20 0.89 -6.42 5.62
CA GLY A 20 1.66 -7.66 5.72
C GLY A 20 2.89 -7.63 4.81
N LEU A 21 2.72 -7.19 3.56
CA LEU A 21 3.82 -7.01 2.62
C LEU A 21 4.83 -5.95 3.10
N ALA A 22 4.35 -4.86 3.70
CA ALA A 22 5.22 -3.82 4.25
C ALA A 22 6.03 -4.32 5.46
N VAL A 23 5.38 -4.98 6.42
CA VAL A 23 6.05 -5.48 7.64
C VAL A 23 7.04 -6.60 7.33
N LEU A 24 6.74 -7.47 6.38
CA LEU A 24 7.59 -8.57 5.96
C LEU A 24 8.51 -8.22 4.78
N SER A 25 8.69 -6.93 4.46
CA SER A 25 9.52 -6.49 3.34
C SER A 25 10.97 -6.97 3.45
N ASP A 26 11.59 -6.85 4.63
CA ASP A 26 12.96 -7.30 4.88
C ASP A 26 13.14 -8.82 4.66
N PRO A 27 12.36 -9.70 5.31
CA PRO A 27 12.53 -11.14 5.11
C PRO A 27 12.18 -11.57 3.69
N ILE A 28 11.16 -10.97 3.05
CA ILE A 28 10.76 -11.33 1.69
C ILE A 28 11.87 -11.00 0.69
N VAL A 29 12.43 -9.79 0.76
CA VAL A 29 13.50 -9.36 -0.15
C VAL A 29 14.76 -10.17 0.08
N ASN A 30 15.13 -10.45 1.32
CA ASN A 30 16.32 -11.24 1.63
C ASN A 30 16.21 -12.71 1.18
N VAL A 31 14.99 -13.28 1.16
CA VAL A 31 14.77 -14.64 0.67
C VAL A 31 14.77 -14.70 -0.85
N LEU A 32 14.08 -13.75 -1.51
CA LEU A 32 13.95 -13.72 -2.97
C LEU A 32 15.22 -13.24 -3.68
N TYR A 33 15.91 -12.27 -3.06
CA TYR A 33 17.09 -11.61 -3.63
C TYR A 33 18.22 -11.52 -2.61
N PRO A 34 18.95 -12.62 -2.35
CA PRO A 34 20.03 -12.66 -1.34
C PRO A 34 21.18 -11.68 -1.59
N ARG A 35 21.27 -11.13 -2.81
CA ARG A 35 22.29 -10.16 -3.24
C ARG A 35 21.71 -8.79 -3.55
N SER A 36 20.46 -8.48 -3.12
CA SER A 36 19.87 -7.18 -3.39
C SER A 36 20.58 -6.07 -2.60
N ASN A 37 20.63 -4.89 -3.22
CA ASN A 37 21.10 -3.68 -2.56
C ASN A 37 20.18 -3.35 -1.36
N ALA A 38 20.71 -2.64 -0.36
CA ALA A 38 20.00 -2.21 0.85
C ALA A 38 18.68 -1.44 0.59
N ALA A 39 18.47 -0.97 -0.64
CA ALA A 39 17.25 -0.26 -1.05
C ALA A 39 16.01 -1.18 -1.25
N GLY A 40 16.21 -2.48 -1.50
CA GLY A 40 15.12 -3.42 -1.81
C GLY A 40 14.00 -3.47 -0.77
N PRO A 41 14.29 -3.68 0.52
CA PRO A 41 13.30 -3.69 1.58
C PRO A 41 12.51 -2.38 1.69
N THR A 42 13.19 -1.24 1.58
CA THR A 42 12.54 0.08 1.63
C THR A 42 11.56 0.28 0.47
N LEU A 43 11.92 -0.18 -0.73
CA LEU A 43 11.04 -0.12 -1.91
C LEU A 43 9.79 -0.98 -1.69
N LEU A 44 9.96 -2.21 -1.19
CA LEU A 44 8.84 -3.12 -0.95
C LEU A 44 7.94 -2.61 0.18
N PHE A 45 8.51 -2.03 1.23
CA PHE A 45 7.77 -1.38 2.30
C PHE A 45 6.87 -0.25 1.78
N LEU A 46 7.42 0.67 0.99
CA LEU A 46 6.68 1.78 0.39
C LEU A 46 5.57 1.29 -0.56
N LEU A 47 5.86 0.27 -1.37
CA LEU A 47 4.87 -0.34 -2.26
C LEU A 47 3.77 -1.05 -1.48
N GLY A 48 4.08 -1.70 -0.35
CA GLY A 48 3.10 -2.30 0.54
C GLY A 48 2.12 -1.27 1.09
N ILE A 49 2.60 -0.11 1.53
CA ILE A 49 1.73 1.01 1.95
C ILE A 49 0.94 1.55 0.76
N ALA A 50 1.58 1.74 -0.39
CA ALA A 50 0.91 2.23 -1.59
C ALA A 50 -0.24 1.31 -2.04
N SER A 51 -0.10 -0.01 -1.89
CA SER A 51 -1.12 -0.99 -2.29
C SER A 51 -2.45 -0.80 -1.55
N VAL A 52 -2.41 -0.36 -0.29
CA VAL A 52 -3.62 -0.02 0.47
C VAL A 52 -4.38 1.15 -0.18
N PHE A 53 -3.66 2.20 -0.56
CA PHE A 53 -4.28 3.35 -1.25
C PHE A 53 -4.77 2.98 -2.65
N VAL A 54 -4.04 2.12 -3.36
CA VAL A 54 -4.50 1.57 -4.66
C VAL A 54 -5.85 0.88 -4.51
N CYS A 55 -6.01 -0.01 -3.54
CA CYS A 55 -7.27 -0.72 -3.32
C CYS A 55 -8.41 0.23 -2.95
N ILE A 56 -8.17 1.21 -2.08
CA ILE A 56 -9.17 2.22 -1.73
C ILE A 56 -9.57 3.04 -2.95
N SER A 57 -8.61 3.43 -3.79
CA SER A 57 -8.88 4.20 -5.00
C SER A 57 -9.71 3.41 -6.03
N LEU A 58 -9.42 2.11 -6.20
CA LEU A 58 -10.18 1.25 -7.11
C LEU A 58 -11.65 1.12 -6.69
N ILE A 59 -11.90 0.93 -5.39
CA ILE A 59 -13.26 0.79 -4.89
C ILE A 59 -14.03 2.10 -5.01
N THR A 60 -13.43 3.22 -4.60
CA THR A 60 -14.07 4.54 -4.72
C THR A 60 -14.35 4.88 -6.18
N THR A 61 -13.46 4.55 -7.10
CA THR A 61 -13.67 4.66 -8.55
C THR A 61 -14.86 3.81 -9.01
N ALA A 62 -14.92 2.54 -8.60
CA ALA A 62 -16.02 1.65 -8.97
C ALA A 62 -17.38 2.17 -8.46
N VAL A 63 -17.42 2.72 -7.24
CA VAL A 63 -18.64 3.33 -6.68
C VAL A 63 -19.06 4.56 -7.48
N LEU A 64 -18.13 5.44 -7.86
CA LEU A 64 -18.44 6.62 -8.69
C LEU A 64 -18.97 6.21 -10.06
N GLN A 65 -18.37 5.21 -10.69
CA GLN A 65 -18.84 4.67 -11.98
C GLN A 65 -20.24 4.05 -11.86
N ALA A 66 -20.50 3.27 -10.82
CA ALA A 66 -21.80 2.65 -10.56
C ALA A 66 -22.91 3.68 -10.29
N THR A 67 -22.57 4.89 -9.84
CA THR A 67 -23.51 6.00 -9.64
C THR A 67 -23.72 6.88 -10.89
N GLY A 68 -23.17 6.48 -12.05
CA GLY A 68 -23.32 7.20 -13.32
C GLY A 68 -22.37 8.39 -13.49
N HIS A 69 -21.41 8.57 -12.61
CA HIS A 69 -20.43 9.66 -12.66
C HIS A 69 -19.08 9.18 -13.20
N GLU A 70 -19.07 8.60 -14.40
CA GLU A 70 -17.91 7.97 -15.02
C GLU A 70 -16.75 8.94 -15.31
N LEU A 71 -17.02 10.22 -15.46
CA LEU A 71 -16.00 11.24 -15.73
C LEU A 71 -15.22 11.66 -14.47
N CYS A 72 -15.79 11.49 -13.28
CA CYS A 72 -15.14 11.89 -12.04
C CYS A 72 -13.83 11.12 -11.78
N PRO A 73 -13.78 9.79 -11.92
CA PRO A 73 -12.54 9.02 -11.82
C PRO A 73 -11.46 9.42 -12.84
N VAL A 74 -11.87 9.83 -14.04
CA VAL A 74 -10.93 10.29 -15.08
C VAL A 74 -10.17 11.53 -14.60
N TRP A 75 -10.89 12.52 -14.04
CA TRP A 75 -10.27 13.71 -13.46
C TRP A 75 -9.38 13.39 -12.26
N SER A 76 -9.80 12.44 -11.42
CA SER A 76 -8.97 11.99 -10.27
C SER A 76 -7.68 11.36 -10.74
N MET A 77 -7.75 10.50 -11.76
CA MET A 77 -6.56 9.83 -12.33
C MET A 77 -5.63 10.83 -13.01
N LEU A 78 -6.18 11.82 -13.72
CA LEU A 78 -5.40 12.89 -14.32
C LEU A 78 -4.65 13.70 -13.26
N ALA A 79 -5.35 14.11 -12.19
CA ALA A 79 -4.75 14.84 -11.07
C ALA A 79 -3.64 14.01 -10.38
N GLY A 80 -3.89 12.72 -10.14
CA GLY A 80 -2.91 11.80 -9.58
C GLY A 80 -1.69 11.60 -10.50
N GLY A 81 -1.92 11.51 -11.82
CA GLY A 81 -0.86 11.42 -12.82
C GLY A 81 0.04 12.65 -12.83
N VAL A 82 -0.54 13.85 -12.82
CA VAL A 82 0.22 15.11 -12.71
C VAL A 82 1.02 15.17 -11.41
N ALA A 83 0.40 14.79 -10.28
CA ALA A 83 1.10 14.74 -9.00
C ALA A 83 2.29 13.75 -9.04
N LYS A 84 2.10 12.57 -9.65
CA LYS A 84 3.17 11.58 -9.81
C LYS A 84 4.34 12.12 -10.63
N VAL A 85 4.05 12.77 -11.75
CA VAL A 85 5.09 13.35 -12.61
C VAL A 85 5.83 14.45 -11.85
N ALA A 86 5.12 15.34 -11.16
CA ALA A 86 5.72 16.41 -10.37
C ALA A 86 6.63 15.85 -9.27
N VAL A 87 6.13 14.90 -8.47
CA VAL A 87 6.91 14.28 -7.38
C VAL A 87 8.14 13.57 -7.94
N ASN A 88 7.97 12.78 -9.00
CA ASN A 88 9.09 12.07 -9.62
C ASN A 88 10.15 13.05 -10.19
N TRP A 89 9.70 14.14 -10.80
CA TRP A 89 10.62 15.17 -11.33
C TRP A 89 11.54 15.73 -10.23
N PHE A 90 10.98 16.01 -9.04
CA PHE A 90 11.77 16.54 -7.92
C PHE A 90 12.63 15.46 -7.24
N LEU A 91 12.11 14.24 -7.07
CA LEU A 91 12.81 13.19 -6.33
C LEU A 91 13.90 12.49 -7.15
N ILE A 92 13.68 12.29 -8.45
CA ILE A 92 14.66 11.65 -9.32
C ILE A 92 15.84 12.61 -9.61
N ALA A 93 15.63 13.92 -9.52
CA ALA A 93 16.69 14.91 -9.65
C ALA A 93 17.74 14.83 -8.53
N VAL A 94 17.41 14.19 -7.39
CA VAL A 94 18.33 13.99 -6.26
C VAL A 94 19.00 12.62 -6.38
N PRO A 95 20.32 12.53 -6.60
CA PRO A 95 21.03 11.27 -6.87
C PRO A 95 20.91 10.23 -5.75
N GLU A 96 20.75 10.69 -4.50
CA GLU A 96 20.65 9.84 -3.31
C GLU A 96 19.28 9.15 -3.17
N LEU A 97 18.23 9.73 -3.76
CA LEU A 97 16.83 9.27 -3.66
C LEU A 97 16.31 8.60 -4.93
N ASN A 98 17.13 8.54 -5.98
CA ASN A 98 16.75 8.13 -7.34
C ASN A 98 15.90 6.85 -7.39
N ILE A 99 16.30 5.78 -6.71
CA ILE A 99 15.59 4.49 -6.72
C ILE A 99 14.32 4.54 -5.85
N VAL A 100 14.37 5.25 -4.72
CA VAL A 100 13.25 5.37 -3.76
C VAL A 100 12.18 6.35 -4.26
N GLY A 101 12.55 7.26 -5.15
CA GLY A 101 11.63 8.27 -5.72
C GLY A 101 10.43 7.67 -6.44
N ALA A 102 10.60 6.56 -7.16
CA ALA A 102 9.52 5.94 -7.92
C ALA A 102 8.35 5.41 -7.05
N PRO A 103 8.58 4.64 -5.96
CA PRO A 103 7.53 4.25 -5.03
C PRO A 103 6.88 5.43 -4.30
N VAL A 104 7.66 6.45 -3.93
CA VAL A 104 7.14 7.66 -3.29
C VAL A 104 6.21 8.41 -4.25
N GLY A 105 6.59 8.56 -5.52
CA GLY A 105 5.74 9.15 -6.55
C GLY A 105 4.45 8.35 -6.76
N THR A 106 4.52 7.03 -6.68
CA THR A 106 3.34 6.16 -6.77
C THR A 106 2.42 6.34 -5.56
N LEU A 107 2.98 6.39 -4.35
CA LEU A 107 2.23 6.65 -3.13
C LEU A 107 1.52 8.01 -3.20
N ALA A 108 2.24 9.07 -3.58
CA ALA A 108 1.68 10.41 -3.74
C ALA A 108 0.54 10.44 -4.76
N CYS A 109 0.70 9.77 -5.90
CA CYS A 109 -0.34 9.63 -6.92
C CYS A 109 -1.64 9.05 -6.34
N TYR A 110 -1.56 7.90 -5.68
CA TYR A 110 -2.75 7.23 -5.17
C TYR A 110 -3.37 7.95 -3.96
N VAL A 111 -2.58 8.63 -3.14
CA VAL A 111 -3.10 9.52 -2.08
C VAL A 111 -3.92 10.65 -2.70
N VAL A 112 -3.41 11.31 -3.76
CA VAL A 112 -4.15 12.36 -4.47
C VAL A 112 -5.43 11.82 -5.10
N ILE A 113 -5.37 10.66 -5.78
CA ILE A 113 -6.56 10.01 -6.36
C ILE A 113 -7.60 9.71 -5.27
N CYS A 114 -7.21 9.17 -4.12
CA CYS A 114 -8.10 8.90 -3.00
C CYS A 114 -8.77 10.16 -2.48
N ILE A 115 -8.02 11.25 -2.33
CA ILE A 115 -8.55 12.53 -1.85
C ILE A 115 -9.56 13.10 -2.84
N VAL A 116 -9.21 13.13 -4.13
CA VAL A 116 -10.09 13.66 -5.18
C VAL A 116 -11.35 12.81 -5.34
N ASN A 117 -11.21 11.49 -5.37
CA ASN A 117 -12.35 10.58 -5.40
C ASN A 117 -13.26 10.76 -4.19
N TYR A 118 -12.69 10.95 -3.00
CA TYR A 118 -13.46 11.21 -1.78
C TYR A 118 -14.26 12.51 -1.87
N ILE A 119 -13.65 13.58 -2.40
CA ILE A 119 -14.33 14.87 -2.60
C ILE A 119 -15.51 14.71 -3.59
N PHE A 120 -15.30 14.01 -4.71
CA PHE A 120 -16.36 13.74 -5.67
C PHE A 120 -17.47 12.88 -5.06
N LEU A 121 -17.10 11.85 -4.30
CA LEU A 121 -18.03 10.96 -3.63
C LEU A 121 -18.93 11.72 -2.63
N CYS A 122 -18.32 12.62 -1.82
CA CYS A 122 -19.07 13.48 -0.89
C CYS A 122 -19.99 14.48 -1.59
N ARG A 123 -19.66 14.92 -2.82
CA ARG A 123 -20.48 15.84 -3.59
C ARG A 123 -21.62 15.13 -4.30
N THR A 124 -21.41 13.90 -4.74
CA THR A 124 -22.36 13.11 -5.53
C THR A 124 -23.36 12.36 -4.66
N LEU A 125 -22.88 11.73 -3.60
CA LEU A 125 -23.73 11.08 -2.62
C LEU A 125 -24.07 12.13 -1.55
N HIS A 126 -25.30 12.63 -1.52
CA HIS A 126 -25.81 13.53 -0.48
C HIS A 126 -25.73 12.94 0.94
N GLU A 127 -25.35 11.68 1.07
CA GLU A 127 -25.09 11.00 2.32
C GLU A 127 -23.59 11.01 2.63
N ARG A 128 -23.22 11.49 3.81
CA ARG A 128 -21.85 11.43 4.31
C ARG A 128 -21.46 9.97 4.56
N LEU A 129 -20.76 9.38 3.60
CA LEU A 129 -20.13 8.08 3.81
C LEU A 129 -19.14 8.19 4.98
N HIS A 130 -19.41 7.47 6.06
CA HIS A 130 -18.51 7.41 7.21
C HIS A 130 -17.33 6.49 6.91
N ILE A 131 -16.53 6.85 5.89
CA ILE A 131 -15.36 6.06 5.43
C ILE A 131 -14.44 5.77 6.60
N GLY A 132 -14.20 6.74 7.48
CA GLY A 132 -13.37 6.56 8.67
C GLY A 132 -13.85 5.41 9.58
N ARG A 133 -15.17 5.28 9.77
CA ARG A 133 -15.74 4.21 10.59
C ARG A 133 -15.72 2.85 9.88
N CYS A 134 -15.82 2.84 8.56
CA CYS A 134 -15.71 1.61 7.75
C CYS A 134 -14.25 1.11 7.71
N LEU A 135 -13.26 2.02 7.69
CA LEU A 135 -11.85 1.68 7.69
C LEU A 135 -11.28 1.39 9.08
N ALA A 136 -11.87 1.94 10.15
CA ALA A 136 -11.33 1.79 11.51
C ALA A 136 -11.27 0.32 11.97
N ARG A 137 -12.30 -0.48 11.67
CA ARG A 137 -12.33 -1.91 12.05
C ARG A 137 -11.29 -2.76 11.29
N PRO A 138 -11.18 -2.69 9.95
CA PRO A 138 -10.11 -3.35 9.22
C PRO A 138 -8.71 -2.90 9.65
N LEU A 139 -8.53 -1.59 9.93
CA LEU A 139 -7.26 -1.03 10.39
C LEU A 139 -6.83 -1.64 11.73
N LEU A 140 -7.75 -1.75 12.68
CA LEU A 140 -7.45 -2.35 13.99
C LEU A 140 -7.04 -3.82 13.86
N SER A 141 -7.79 -4.59 13.07
CA SER A 141 -7.49 -6.00 12.79
C SER A 141 -6.13 -6.17 12.12
N THR A 142 -5.81 -5.28 11.19
CA THR A 142 -4.54 -5.30 10.46
C THR A 142 -3.36 -4.92 11.34
N LEU A 143 -3.56 -3.96 12.26
CA LEU A 143 -2.53 -3.56 13.22
C LEU A 143 -2.18 -4.72 14.16
N ILE A 144 -3.18 -5.45 14.64
CA ILE A 144 -2.98 -6.65 15.46
C ILE A 144 -2.20 -7.71 14.66
N MET A 145 -2.60 -7.95 13.40
CA MET A 145 -1.89 -8.88 12.53
C MET A 145 -0.44 -8.47 12.29
N ALA A 146 -0.17 -7.17 12.07
CA ALA A 146 1.17 -6.64 11.86
C ALA A 146 2.06 -6.84 13.10
N VAL A 147 1.52 -6.57 14.29
CA VAL A 147 2.24 -6.78 15.57
C VAL A 147 2.52 -8.27 15.80
N VAL A 148 1.56 -9.14 15.54
CA VAL A 148 1.74 -10.59 15.67
C VAL A 148 2.79 -11.10 14.66
N ALA A 149 2.69 -10.68 13.40
CA ALA A 149 3.64 -11.09 12.37
C ALA A 149 5.07 -10.61 12.69
N TRP A 150 5.21 -9.37 13.15
CA TRP A 150 6.51 -8.85 13.59
C TRP A 150 7.03 -9.55 14.84
N GLY A 151 6.17 -9.86 15.82
CA GLY A 151 6.53 -10.59 17.04
C GLY A 151 6.94 -12.04 16.73
N VAL A 152 6.25 -12.72 15.83
CA VAL A 152 6.63 -14.07 15.38
C VAL A 152 7.97 -14.04 14.64
N TYR A 153 8.16 -13.05 13.77
CA TYR A 153 9.42 -12.90 13.04
C TYR A 153 10.61 -12.65 13.97
N THR A 154 10.48 -11.73 14.93
CA THR A 154 11.52 -11.44 15.92
C THR A 154 11.74 -12.59 16.88
N GLY A 155 10.67 -13.27 17.33
CA GLY A 155 10.77 -14.46 18.17
C GLY A 155 11.47 -15.62 17.46
N LEU A 156 11.12 -15.87 16.21
CA LEU A 156 11.74 -16.93 15.40
C LEU A 156 13.23 -16.63 15.12
N SER A 157 13.56 -15.36 14.83
CA SER A 157 14.94 -14.94 14.61
C SER A 157 15.80 -15.04 15.87
N ALA A 158 15.21 -14.80 17.05
CA ALA A 158 15.90 -14.95 18.35
C ALA A 158 16.11 -16.42 18.72
N VAL A 159 15.12 -17.30 18.49
CA VAL A 159 15.21 -18.73 18.80
C VAL A 159 16.16 -19.46 17.84
N MET A 160 16.23 -19.03 16.58
CA MET A 160 17.11 -19.63 15.57
C MET A 160 18.52 -19.06 15.56
N GLY A 161 18.92 -18.30 16.58
CA GLY A 161 20.30 -17.87 16.82
C GLY A 161 20.88 -16.92 15.80
N GLY A 162 20.07 -16.02 15.24
CA GLY A 162 20.58 -14.95 14.36
C GLY A 162 21.15 -15.40 13.01
N ASP A 163 21.31 -16.70 12.78
CA ASP A 163 21.88 -17.25 11.56
C ASP A 163 20.80 -17.61 10.53
N LEU A 164 20.33 -16.59 9.82
CA LEU A 164 19.67 -16.80 8.53
C LEU A 164 20.67 -17.29 7.46
N SER A 165 21.93 -17.48 7.83
CA SER A 165 23.02 -17.94 6.98
C SER A 165 22.78 -19.35 6.45
N TRP A 166 22.14 -20.23 7.21
CA TRP A 166 21.85 -21.60 6.76
C TRP A 166 20.86 -21.68 5.61
N LYS A 167 19.88 -20.76 5.53
CA LYS A 167 18.96 -20.68 4.38
C LYS A 167 19.63 -20.13 3.13
N ARG A 168 20.62 -19.23 3.31
CA ARG A 168 21.48 -18.77 2.20
C ARG A 168 22.32 -19.92 1.65
N THR A 169 22.84 -20.78 2.52
CA THR A 169 23.63 -21.95 2.12
C THR A 169 22.75 -23.04 1.51
N ALA A 170 21.57 -23.28 2.04
CA ALA A 170 20.64 -24.27 1.50
C ALA A 170 20.06 -23.88 0.12
N LEU A 171 19.81 -22.57 -0.14
CA LEU A 171 19.36 -22.08 -1.45
C LEU A 171 20.50 -21.95 -2.47
N ALA A 172 21.75 -21.86 -2.02
CA ALA A 172 22.93 -21.82 -2.90
C ALA A 172 23.39 -23.21 -3.32
N MET A 173 22.86 -24.27 -2.70
CA MET A 173 23.14 -25.67 -3.04
C MET A 173 22.06 -26.34 -3.92
N LEU A 174 20.98 -25.63 -4.22
CA LEU A 174 19.92 -26.02 -5.16
C LEU A 174 20.11 -25.31 -6.49
#